data_01f26bd55b50e591e5495756d1a7ce80
#
_entry.id   01f26bd55b50e591e5495756d1a7ce80
#
_cell.length_a   1.000
_cell.length_b   1.000
_cell.length_c   1.000
_cell.angle_alpha   90.00
_cell.angle_beta   90.00
_cell.angle_gamma   90.00
#
_symmetry.space_group_name_H-M   'P 1'
#
loop_
_entity.id
_entity.type
_entity.pdbx_description
1 polymer ?
#
loop_
_entity_poly.entity_id
_entity_poly.type
_entity_poly.pdbx_seq_one_letter_code
_entity_poly.pdbx_strand_id
1 'polypeptide(L)'
;MATYALLKFKINNSFSEWEQAFYASQPMARKAGLIELFHGMSEEDPQNVQVLVHVHSKEAMDKFMQEAGEDIAKSGHILESTEVTFLTN
;
A
#
# COMPACT_ATOMS: atom_id res chain seq x y z
N MET A 1 -20.33 -0.72 -8.91
CA MET A 1 -19.73 -0.40 -7.59
C MET A 1 -18.23 -0.49 -7.66
N ALA A 2 -17.53 0.47 -7.07
CA ALA A 2 -16.08 0.44 -6.96
C ALA A 2 -15.68 0.02 -5.55
N THR A 3 -14.55 -0.66 -5.42
CA THR A 3 -14.00 -1.06 -4.13
C THR A 3 -12.63 -0.40 -3.95
N TYR A 4 -12.40 0.13 -2.77
CA TYR A 4 -11.17 0.82 -2.42
C TYR A 4 -10.59 0.21 -1.16
N ALA A 5 -9.28 0.22 -1.06
CA ALA A 5 -8.59 -0.17 0.17
C ALA A 5 -7.79 1.04 0.68
N LEU A 6 -8.05 1.40 1.92
CA LEU A 6 -7.26 2.41 2.61
C LEU A 6 -6.29 1.67 3.53
N LEU A 7 -5.01 1.76 3.21
CA LEU A 7 -3.95 1.15 4.00
C LEU A 7 -3.31 2.20 4.90
N LYS A 8 -3.08 1.81 6.15
CA LYS A 8 -2.36 2.63 7.11
C LYS A 8 -1.28 1.75 7.73
N PHE A 9 -0.03 2.19 7.70
CA PHE A 9 1.08 1.37 8.17
C PHE A 9 2.28 2.23 8.55
N LYS A 10 3.23 1.62 9.22
CA LYS A 10 4.51 2.25 9.57
C LYS A 10 5.61 1.77 8.65
N ILE A 11 6.61 2.63 8.45
CA ILE A 11 7.81 2.31 7.69
C ILE A 11 9.04 2.42 8.59
N ASN A 12 10.09 1.66 8.27
CA ASN A 12 11.32 1.64 9.06
C ASN A 12 12.48 2.42 8.42
N ASN A 13 12.16 3.21 7.39
CA ASN A 13 13.12 4.05 6.68
C ASN A 13 12.54 5.44 6.49
N SER A 14 13.16 6.27 5.65
CA SER A 14 12.58 7.56 5.33
C SER A 14 11.42 7.41 4.35
N PHE A 15 10.49 8.36 4.38
CA PHE A 15 9.38 8.38 3.45
C PHE A 15 9.87 8.38 2.00
N SER A 16 10.92 9.15 1.72
CA SER A 16 11.49 9.23 0.37
C SER A 16 12.03 7.88 -0.12
N GLU A 17 12.72 7.15 0.75
CA GLU A 17 13.22 5.81 0.41
C GLU A 17 12.09 4.84 0.16
N TRP A 18 11.08 4.85 1.03
CA TRP A 18 9.90 4.00 0.86
C TRP A 18 9.19 4.36 -0.45
N GLU A 19 9.01 5.65 -0.73
CA GLU A 19 8.28 6.12 -1.90
C GLU A 19 8.95 5.69 -3.20
N GLN A 20 10.27 5.70 -3.26
CA GLN A 20 10.99 5.22 -4.45
C GLN A 20 10.70 3.74 -4.72
N ALA A 21 10.73 2.92 -3.68
CA ALA A 21 10.40 1.50 -3.80
C ALA A 21 8.93 1.31 -4.16
N PHE A 22 8.05 2.13 -3.60
CA PHE A 22 6.62 2.12 -3.90
C PHE A 22 6.37 2.39 -5.38
N TYR A 23 7.00 3.40 -5.95
CA TYR A 23 6.86 3.70 -7.38
C TYR A 23 7.38 2.56 -8.24
N ALA A 24 8.47 1.94 -7.85
CA ALA A 24 9.03 0.82 -8.61
C ALA A 24 8.10 -0.40 -8.63
N SER A 25 7.25 -0.55 -7.63
CA SER A 25 6.31 -1.68 -7.55
C SER A 25 4.98 -1.42 -8.26
N GLN A 26 4.71 -0.19 -8.70
CA GLN A 26 3.40 0.16 -9.28
C GLN A 26 3.02 -0.66 -10.51
N PRO A 27 3.92 -0.95 -11.47
CA PRO A 27 3.53 -1.78 -12.61
C PRO A 27 3.02 -3.17 -12.20
N MET A 28 3.64 -3.78 -11.20
CA MET A 28 3.21 -5.07 -10.68
C MET A 28 1.85 -4.95 -9.98
N ALA A 29 1.66 -3.91 -9.18
CA ALA A 29 0.40 -3.68 -8.49
C ALA A 29 -0.75 -3.47 -9.48
N ARG A 30 -0.54 -2.69 -10.55
CA ARG A 30 -1.55 -2.46 -11.58
C ARG A 30 -1.94 -3.75 -12.28
N LYS A 31 -0.99 -4.61 -12.57
CA LYS A 31 -1.28 -5.92 -13.16
C LYS A 31 -2.13 -6.79 -12.25
N ALA A 32 -1.98 -6.62 -10.95
CA ALA A 32 -2.77 -7.34 -9.95
C ALA A 32 -4.14 -6.71 -9.69
N GLY A 33 -4.46 -5.61 -10.36
CA GLY A 33 -5.75 -4.94 -10.21
C GLY A 33 -5.79 -3.88 -9.12
N LEU A 34 -4.63 -3.36 -8.72
CA LEU A 34 -4.51 -2.31 -7.71
C LEU A 34 -4.03 -1.03 -8.36
N ILE A 35 -4.83 0.03 -8.26
CA ILE A 35 -4.50 1.35 -8.83
C ILE A 35 -4.45 2.37 -7.71
N GLU A 36 -3.27 2.90 -7.44
CA GLU A 36 -3.07 3.89 -6.40
C GLU A 36 -3.72 5.21 -6.78
N LEU A 37 -4.47 5.80 -5.85
CA LEU A 37 -5.13 7.09 -6.02
C LEU A 37 -4.44 8.18 -5.23
N PHE A 38 -3.90 7.86 -4.07
CA PHE A 38 -3.23 8.81 -3.20
C PHE A 38 -2.32 8.07 -2.22
N HIS A 39 -1.19 8.67 -1.90
CA HIS A 39 -0.35 8.21 -0.81
C HIS A 39 0.28 9.44 -0.14
N GLY A 40 0.55 9.29 1.14
CA GLY A 40 1.16 10.36 1.91
C GLY A 40 1.59 9.89 3.27
N MET A 41 2.27 10.77 3.98
CA MET A 41 2.70 10.53 5.36
C MET A 41 1.98 11.48 6.28
N SER A 42 1.87 11.10 7.56
CA SER A 42 1.30 11.97 8.57
C SER A 42 2.20 13.21 8.76
N GLU A 43 1.59 14.39 8.91
CA GLU A 43 2.35 15.60 9.22
C GLU A 43 3.13 15.47 10.52
N GLU A 44 2.57 14.77 11.49
CA GLU A 44 3.16 14.64 12.83
C GLU A 44 4.20 13.53 12.91
N ASP A 45 4.08 12.52 12.06
CA ASP A 45 4.95 11.36 12.09
C ASP A 45 5.21 10.84 10.68
N PRO A 46 6.35 11.21 10.07
CA PRO A 46 6.65 10.80 8.69
C PRO A 46 6.83 9.30 8.50
N GLN A 47 6.87 8.53 9.56
CA GLN A 47 6.91 7.07 9.47
C GLN A 47 5.52 6.44 9.45
N ASN A 48 4.47 7.22 9.66
CA ASN A 48 3.08 6.78 9.46
C ASN A 48 2.67 7.13 8.03
N VAL A 49 2.38 6.11 7.24
CA VAL A 49 2.05 6.25 5.82
C VAL A 49 0.64 5.74 5.57
N GLN A 50 -0.07 6.41 4.67
CA GLN A 50 -1.38 5.98 4.22
C GLN A 50 -1.40 5.91 2.71
N VAL A 51 -2.05 4.88 2.18
CA VAL A 51 -2.20 4.68 0.73
C VAL A 51 -3.66 4.34 0.45
N LEU A 52 -4.26 5.05 -0.48
CA LEU A 52 -5.61 4.76 -0.96
C LEU A 52 -5.51 4.15 -2.36
N VAL A 53 -6.04 2.95 -2.53
CA VAL A 53 -6.00 2.23 -3.80
C VAL A 53 -7.39 1.82 -4.24
N HIS A 54 -7.65 1.91 -5.54
CA HIS A 54 -8.79 1.26 -6.15
C HIS A 54 -8.39 -0.19 -6.40
N VAL A 55 -9.17 -1.14 -5.90
CA VAL A 55 -8.87 -2.56 -6.03
C VAL A 55 -9.94 -3.26 -6.86
N HIS A 56 -9.51 -4.23 -7.67
CA HIS A 56 -10.43 -5.04 -8.46
C HIS A 56 -11.39 -5.81 -7.54
N SER A 57 -10.87 -6.34 -6.45
CA SER A 57 -11.65 -7.07 -5.43
C SER A 57 -10.81 -7.17 -4.16
N LYS A 58 -11.46 -7.53 -3.04
CA LYS A 58 -10.75 -7.82 -1.79
C LYS A 58 -9.77 -8.97 -1.99
N GLU A 59 -10.18 -9.99 -2.74
CA GLU A 59 -9.37 -11.16 -3.03
C GLU A 59 -8.11 -10.79 -3.82
N ALA A 60 -8.22 -9.86 -4.76
CA ALA A 60 -7.09 -9.36 -5.53
C ALA A 60 -6.07 -8.67 -4.61
N MET A 61 -6.55 -7.88 -3.66
CA MET A 61 -5.71 -7.21 -2.67
C MET A 61 -4.99 -8.22 -1.78
N ASP A 62 -5.73 -9.19 -1.24
CA ASP A 62 -5.16 -10.21 -0.37
C ASP A 62 -4.11 -11.03 -1.11
N LYS A 63 -4.40 -11.42 -2.34
CA LYS A 63 -3.47 -12.18 -3.17
C LYS A 63 -2.18 -11.40 -3.43
N PHE A 64 -2.32 -10.12 -3.76
CA PHE A 64 -1.17 -9.26 -4.00
C PHE A 64 -0.30 -9.14 -2.75
N MET A 65 -0.90 -8.90 -1.59
CA MET A 65 -0.16 -8.76 -0.34
C MET A 65 0.58 -10.05 0.02
N GLN A 66 -0.01 -11.21 -0.27
CA GLN A 66 0.65 -12.49 -0.04
C GLN A 66 1.81 -12.74 -1.01
N GLU A 67 1.59 -12.51 -2.30
CA GLU A 67 2.58 -12.78 -3.32
C GLU A 67 3.75 -11.79 -3.30
N ALA A 68 3.47 -10.53 -3.00
CA ALA A 68 4.46 -9.46 -3.00
C ALA A 68 4.98 -9.12 -1.59
N GLY A 69 4.59 -9.90 -0.57
CA GLY A 69 4.91 -9.58 0.82
C GLY A 69 6.38 -9.34 1.10
N GLU A 70 7.29 -10.14 0.52
CA GLU A 70 8.72 -9.97 0.71
C GLU A 70 9.22 -8.65 0.11
N ASP A 71 8.75 -8.32 -1.10
CA ASP A 71 9.12 -7.07 -1.77
C ASP A 71 8.56 -5.86 -1.02
N ILE A 72 7.33 -5.98 -0.53
CA ILE A 72 6.71 -4.93 0.27
C ILE A 72 7.52 -4.69 1.54
N ALA A 73 7.92 -5.75 2.24
CA ALA A 73 8.74 -5.64 3.44
C ALA A 73 10.10 -4.98 3.14
N LYS A 74 10.71 -5.31 2.02
CA LYS A 74 11.99 -4.73 1.61
C LYS A 74 11.91 -3.24 1.32
N SER A 75 10.73 -2.73 1.01
CA SER A 75 10.52 -1.29 0.78
C SER A 75 10.59 -0.46 2.06
N GLY A 76 10.60 -1.11 3.21
CA GLY A 76 10.56 -0.45 4.51
C GLY A 76 9.20 -0.55 5.19
N HIS A 77 8.21 -1.07 4.51
CA HIS A 77 6.86 -1.28 5.05
C HIS A 77 6.90 -2.35 6.16
N ILE A 78 6.50 -1.96 7.37
CA ILE A 78 6.42 -2.88 8.51
C ILE A 78 5.09 -3.62 8.42
N LEU A 79 5.11 -4.85 7.91
CA LEU A 79 3.89 -5.59 7.57
C LEU A 79 2.91 -5.74 8.74
N GLU A 80 3.41 -6.04 9.93
CA GLU A 80 2.57 -6.23 11.11
C GLU A 80 1.87 -4.96 11.58
N SER A 81 2.31 -3.78 11.11
CA SER A 81 1.66 -2.51 11.45
C SER A 81 0.49 -2.18 10.51
N THR A 82 0.26 -2.98 9.49
CA THR A 82 -0.70 -2.66 8.44
C THR A 82 -2.14 -2.79 8.93
N GLU A 83 -2.91 -1.72 8.74
CA GLU A 83 -4.36 -1.71 8.96
C GLU A 83 -5.00 -1.44 7.61
N VAL A 84 -5.96 -2.25 7.22
CA VAL A 84 -6.66 -2.11 5.93
C VAL A 84 -8.13 -1.89 6.20
N THR A 85 -8.67 -0.82 5.62
CA THR A 85 -10.10 -0.53 5.64
C THR A 85 -10.61 -0.59 4.20
N PHE A 86 -11.60 -1.43 3.94
CA PHE A 86 -12.23 -1.49 2.63
C PHE A 86 -13.41 -0.53 2.56
N LEU A 87 -13.46 0.23 1.48
CA LEU A 87 -14.52 1.19 1.21
C LEU A 87 -15.16 0.87 -0.12
N THR A 88 -16.43 1.20 -0.27
CA THR A 88 -17.15 0.97 -1.53
C THR A 88 -18.11 2.12 -1.79
N ASN A 89 -18.38 2.37 -3.08
CA ASN A 89 -19.37 3.37 -3.48
C ASN A 89 -20.15 2.95 -4.71
#